data_fb93c8c4eedb1c8914e9a11821514d1b
#
_entry.id   fb93c8c4eedb1c8914e9a11821514d1b
#
_cell.length_a   1.000
_cell.length_b   1.000
_cell.length_c   1.000
_cell.angle_alpha   90.00
_cell.angle_beta   90.00
_cell.angle_gamma   90.00
#
_symmetry.space_group_name_H-M   'P 1'
#
loop_
_entity.id
_entity.type
_entity.pdbx_description
1 polymer ?
#
loop_
_entity_poly.entity_id
_entity_poly.type
_entity_poly.pdbx_seq_one_letter_code
_entity_poly.pdbx_strand_id
1 'polypeptide(L)'
;MSLCKGYTQGGSNADVVIADAFLKKVVDIDWETAYEAVVKDAEIEPTDWDVEGRGGLRSWKKLGFIPEDDYDPDGTGTHTRSVSRTVEYAYNDFCVAQMAKHMGHPEDHKKYIERASNWKNLLKKDQRSAINGTDTGFVGFLEPRYLNRTWARHDPIFCSPLIGHESCYLDPDGGPTYEGSSWLYTT
;
A
#
# COMPACT_ATOMS: atom_id res chain seq x y z
N MET A 1 -5.14 -27.21 3.71
CA MET A 1 -3.98 -26.41 3.32
C MET A 1 -4.40 -24.96 3.41
N SER A 2 -3.75 -24.21 4.25
CA SER A 2 -3.95 -22.76 4.27
C SER A 2 -3.50 -22.20 2.94
N LEU A 3 -4.41 -21.59 2.21
CA LEU A 3 -4.13 -20.84 1.00
C LEU A 3 -3.75 -19.40 1.32
N CYS A 4 -3.14 -19.13 2.46
CA CYS A 4 -2.57 -17.84 2.79
C CYS A 4 -1.35 -17.56 1.89
N LYS A 5 -1.64 -17.45 0.65
CA LYS A 5 -0.78 -16.78 -0.31
C LYS A 5 -1.09 -15.31 -0.09
N GLY A 6 -0.27 -14.53 0.53
CA GLY A 6 -0.46 -13.10 0.75
C GLY A 6 -1.36 -12.38 -0.25
N TYR A 7 -2.60 -12.87 -0.38
CA TYR A 7 -3.59 -12.32 -1.30
C TYR A 7 -3.71 -10.85 -1.04
N THR A 8 -3.34 -10.11 -2.02
CA THR A 8 -3.01 -8.73 -1.87
C THR A 8 -4.24 -7.89 -2.12
N GLN A 9 -4.88 -7.56 -1.06
CA GLN A 9 -5.80 -6.43 -1.12
C GLN A 9 -5.05 -5.08 -1.16
N GLY A 10 -3.82 -5.05 -1.64
CA GLY A 10 -3.02 -3.85 -1.73
C GLY A 10 -1.61 -3.98 -1.17
N GLY A 11 -1.23 -5.11 -0.58
CA GLY A 11 0.10 -5.34 -0.03
C GLY A 11 0.25 -6.76 0.50
N SER A 12 1.41 -7.13 1.00
CA SER A 12 1.61 -8.44 1.59
C SER A 12 1.19 -8.44 3.07
N ASN A 13 0.02 -8.96 3.37
CA ASN A 13 -0.42 -9.16 4.76
C ASN A 13 0.48 -10.15 5.53
N ALA A 14 1.19 -11.02 4.82
CA ALA A 14 2.16 -11.93 5.41
C ALA A 14 3.30 -11.14 6.09
N ASP A 15 3.79 -10.06 5.49
CA ASP A 15 4.85 -9.22 6.05
C ASP A 15 4.46 -8.67 7.43
N VAL A 16 3.22 -8.22 7.56
CA VAL A 16 2.68 -7.67 8.81
C VAL A 16 2.57 -8.75 9.89
N VAL A 17 2.03 -9.91 9.53
CA VAL A 17 1.85 -11.04 10.47
C VAL A 17 3.20 -11.58 10.93
N ILE A 18 4.16 -11.74 10.03
CA ILE A 18 5.51 -12.21 10.33
C ILE A 18 6.22 -11.23 11.26
N ALA A 19 6.18 -9.94 10.96
CA ALA A 19 6.81 -8.93 11.79
C ALA A 19 6.16 -8.83 13.19
N ASP A 20 4.84 -8.92 13.29
CA ASP A 20 4.13 -8.93 14.56
C ASP A 20 4.51 -10.16 15.40
N ALA A 21 4.53 -11.35 14.79
CA ALA A 21 4.96 -12.58 15.44
C ALA A 21 6.41 -12.51 15.92
N PHE A 22 7.31 -11.93 15.13
CA PHE A 22 8.72 -11.71 15.47
C PHE A 22 8.86 -10.80 16.70
N LEU A 23 8.18 -9.66 16.71
CA LEU A 23 8.23 -8.71 17.82
C LEU A 23 7.60 -9.27 19.10
N LYS A 24 6.62 -10.14 18.98
CA LYS A 24 6.00 -10.87 20.08
C LYS A 24 6.81 -12.08 20.55
N LYS A 25 7.91 -12.37 19.89
CA LYS A 25 8.85 -13.46 20.23
C LYS A 25 8.15 -14.85 20.21
N VAL A 26 7.32 -15.08 19.21
CA VAL A 26 6.75 -16.41 18.99
C VAL A 26 7.88 -17.41 18.77
N VAL A 27 7.78 -18.57 19.43
CA VAL A 27 8.82 -19.62 19.42
C VAL A 27 8.65 -20.58 18.25
N ASP A 28 9.69 -21.36 17.98
CA ASP A 28 9.73 -22.43 16.97
C ASP A 28 9.54 -21.92 15.52
N ILE A 29 10.03 -20.71 15.25
CA ILE A 29 10.05 -20.11 13.90
C ILE A 29 11.48 -19.86 13.50
N ASP A 30 11.83 -20.21 12.26
CA ASP A 30 13.09 -19.84 11.61
C ASP A 30 12.99 -18.36 11.15
N TRP A 31 13.50 -17.47 12.00
CA TRP A 31 13.42 -16.04 11.77
C TRP A 31 14.32 -15.53 10.64
N GLU A 32 15.42 -16.20 10.34
CA GLU A 32 16.28 -15.86 9.21
C GLU A 32 15.52 -16.11 7.89
N THR A 33 14.94 -17.29 7.73
CA THR A 33 14.11 -17.61 6.56
C THR A 33 12.87 -16.69 6.47
N ALA A 34 12.24 -16.37 7.61
CA ALA A 34 11.10 -15.46 7.63
C ALA A 34 11.49 -14.03 7.21
N TYR A 35 12.67 -13.56 7.63
CA TYR A 35 13.19 -12.26 7.22
C TYR A 35 13.53 -12.22 5.72
N GLU A 36 14.19 -13.25 5.20
CA GLU A 36 14.44 -13.38 3.76
C GLU A 36 13.15 -13.33 2.94
N ALA A 37 12.08 -13.95 3.43
CA ALA A 37 10.78 -13.94 2.74
C ALA A 37 10.18 -12.53 2.65
N VAL A 38 10.13 -11.76 3.75
CA VAL A 38 9.57 -10.40 3.73
C VAL A 38 10.44 -9.42 2.93
N VAL A 39 11.77 -9.62 2.93
CA VAL A 39 12.68 -8.86 2.07
C VAL A 39 12.43 -9.19 0.60
N LYS A 40 12.20 -10.46 0.27
CA LYS A 40 11.87 -10.88 -1.10
C LYS A 40 10.59 -10.22 -1.58
N ASP A 41 9.54 -10.19 -0.76
CA ASP A 41 8.27 -9.50 -1.09
C ASP A 41 8.48 -8.00 -1.31
N ALA A 42 9.41 -7.38 -0.60
CA ALA A 42 9.72 -5.96 -0.75
C ALA A 42 10.58 -5.62 -1.98
N GLU A 43 11.31 -6.59 -2.54
CA GLU A 43 12.33 -6.34 -3.56
C GLU A 43 12.09 -7.05 -4.89
N ILE A 44 11.37 -8.16 -4.89
CA ILE A 44 11.19 -9.00 -6.08
C ILE A 44 9.70 -9.09 -6.39
N GLU A 45 9.32 -8.54 -7.52
CA GLU A 45 7.95 -8.64 -8.01
C GLU A 45 7.66 -10.06 -8.50
N PRO A 46 6.57 -10.69 -8.02
CA PRO A 46 6.18 -11.99 -8.52
C PRO A 46 5.50 -11.87 -9.90
N THR A 47 5.45 -12.98 -10.63
CA THR A 47 4.79 -13.02 -11.94
C THR A 47 3.29 -12.69 -11.84
N ASP A 48 2.64 -13.12 -10.76
CA ASP A 48 1.22 -12.89 -10.48
C ASP A 48 1.07 -12.34 -9.06
N TRP A 49 1.01 -11.02 -8.95
CA TRP A 49 0.92 -10.36 -7.65
C TRP A 49 -0.52 -10.21 -7.11
N ASP A 50 -1.52 -10.71 -7.83
CA ASP A 50 -2.86 -10.92 -7.27
C ASP A 50 -2.90 -12.08 -6.28
N VAL A 51 -1.91 -12.98 -6.34
CA VAL A 51 -1.86 -14.16 -5.46
C VAL A 51 -0.72 -14.15 -4.46
N GLU A 52 0.34 -13.39 -4.70
CA GLU A 52 1.49 -13.31 -3.79
C GLU A 52 2.29 -12.03 -3.96
N GLY A 53 3.00 -11.61 -2.91
CA GLY A 53 3.94 -10.50 -2.93
C GLY A 53 3.29 -9.14 -3.20
N ARG A 54 3.99 -8.29 -3.94
CA ARG A 54 3.59 -6.92 -4.24
C ARG A 54 3.82 -6.62 -5.72
N GLY A 55 2.85 -5.99 -6.39
CA GLY A 55 2.97 -5.52 -7.76
C GLY A 55 3.31 -4.04 -7.88
N GLY A 56 3.85 -3.62 -9.03
CA GLY A 56 4.26 -2.24 -9.27
C GLY A 56 5.51 -1.83 -8.50
N LEU A 57 6.35 -2.78 -8.11
CA LEU A 57 7.56 -2.49 -7.32
C LEU A 57 8.53 -1.57 -8.06
N ARG A 58 8.51 -1.58 -9.37
CA ARG A 58 9.29 -0.64 -10.18
C ARG A 58 8.90 0.81 -9.90
N SER A 59 7.61 1.10 -9.92
CA SER A 59 7.07 2.42 -9.60
C SER A 59 7.28 2.76 -8.13
N TRP A 60 6.99 1.82 -7.22
CA TRP A 60 7.22 1.98 -5.79
C TRP A 60 8.66 2.40 -5.47
N LYS A 61 9.65 1.70 -6.01
CA LYS A 61 11.07 2.00 -5.76
C LYS A 61 11.54 3.30 -6.42
N LYS A 62 11.00 3.65 -7.58
CA LYS A 62 11.43 4.81 -8.36
C LYS A 62 10.73 6.10 -7.96
N LEU A 63 9.42 6.03 -7.70
CA LEU A 63 8.57 7.20 -7.48
C LEU A 63 8.21 7.39 -6.00
N GLY A 64 8.27 6.32 -5.19
CA GLY A 64 7.82 6.29 -3.82
C GLY A 64 6.28 6.30 -3.70
N PHE A 65 5.58 5.87 -4.73
CA PHE A 65 4.13 5.64 -4.71
C PHE A 65 3.74 4.79 -5.92
N ILE A 66 2.55 4.20 -5.88
CA ILE A 66 1.93 3.52 -7.00
C ILE A 66 1.10 4.52 -7.78
N PRO A 67 1.39 4.77 -9.06
CA PRO A 67 0.61 5.69 -9.89
C PRO A 67 -0.79 5.16 -10.21
N GLU A 68 -1.71 6.07 -10.49
CA GLU A 68 -3.06 5.73 -10.96
C GLU A 68 -3.04 5.07 -12.34
N ASP A 69 -2.12 5.51 -13.18
CA ASP A 69 -1.86 4.99 -14.52
C ASP A 69 -0.59 4.13 -14.54
N ASP A 70 -0.38 3.33 -13.48
CA ASP A 70 0.79 2.47 -13.39
C ASP A 70 0.83 1.48 -14.55
N TYR A 71 1.96 1.43 -15.18
CA TYR A 71 2.28 0.42 -16.17
C TYR A 71 3.39 -0.46 -15.63
N ASP A 72 3.01 -1.66 -15.26
CA ASP A 72 3.90 -2.65 -14.70
C ASP A 72 4.19 -3.75 -15.70
N PRO A 73 5.38 -3.75 -16.32
CA PRO A 73 5.75 -4.77 -17.28
C PRO A 73 6.33 -6.05 -16.63
N ASP A 74 6.61 -6.00 -15.33
CA ASP A 74 7.39 -7.03 -14.66
C ASP A 74 6.49 -8.13 -14.05
N GLY A 75 5.20 -7.84 -13.85
CA GLY A 75 4.23 -8.78 -13.32
C GLY A 75 2.81 -8.55 -13.84
N THR A 76 1.91 -9.41 -13.43
CA THR A 76 0.48 -9.30 -13.72
C THR A 76 -0.33 -9.23 -12.43
N GLY A 77 -1.41 -8.47 -12.46
CA GLY A 77 -2.33 -8.31 -11.34
C GLY A 77 -3.27 -7.14 -11.52
N THR A 78 -4.04 -6.84 -10.49
CA THR A 78 -5.03 -5.76 -10.52
C THR A 78 -4.37 -4.40 -10.34
N HIS A 79 -4.16 -3.69 -11.44
CA HIS A 79 -3.43 -2.41 -11.47
C HIS A 79 -4.13 -1.21 -10.81
N THR A 80 -5.31 -1.39 -10.29
CA THR A 80 -6.08 -0.38 -9.57
C THR A 80 -5.61 -0.17 -8.13
N ARG A 81 -6.32 0.63 -7.35
CA ARG A 81 -6.08 0.81 -5.90
C ARG A 81 -4.75 1.49 -5.56
N SER A 82 -4.34 2.43 -6.37
CA SER A 82 -3.04 3.12 -6.26
C SER A 82 -2.78 3.72 -4.88
N VAL A 83 -3.78 4.34 -4.26
CA VAL A 83 -3.67 4.92 -2.91
C VAL A 83 -3.53 3.82 -1.86
N SER A 84 -4.42 2.83 -1.86
CA SER A 84 -4.38 1.72 -0.90
C SER A 84 -3.05 0.95 -1.00
N ARG A 85 -2.61 0.60 -2.21
CA ARG A 85 -1.33 -0.08 -2.44
C ARG A 85 -0.15 0.74 -1.90
N THR A 86 -0.14 2.05 -2.13
CA THR A 86 0.92 2.92 -1.61
C THR A 86 0.96 2.93 -0.08
N VAL A 87 -0.19 3.02 0.58
CA VAL A 87 -0.27 3.02 2.06
C VAL A 87 0.13 1.67 2.63
N GLU A 88 -0.39 0.58 2.06
CA GLU A 88 -0.06 -0.78 2.49
C GLU A 88 1.42 -1.10 2.31
N TYR A 89 2.02 -0.74 1.17
CA TYR A 89 3.45 -0.94 0.94
C TYR A 89 4.32 -0.13 1.90
N ALA A 90 3.89 1.09 2.25
CA ALA A 90 4.57 1.87 3.28
C ALA A 90 4.52 1.17 4.64
N TYR A 91 3.39 0.56 5.00
CA TYR A 91 3.25 -0.20 6.24
C TYR A 91 4.02 -1.52 6.20
N ASN A 92 4.00 -2.25 5.09
CA ASN A 92 4.82 -3.43 4.90
C ASN A 92 6.32 -3.11 5.06
N ASP A 93 6.81 -2.04 4.43
CA ASP A 93 8.21 -1.62 4.57
C ASP A 93 8.54 -1.18 6.01
N PHE A 94 7.60 -0.58 6.73
CA PHE A 94 7.77 -0.34 8.16
C PHE A 94 7.95 -1.66 8.93
N CYS A 95 7.18 -2.69 8.64
CA CYS A 95 7.28 -4.01 9.26
C CYS A 95 8.65 -4.65 8.98
N VAL A 96 9.12 -4.63 7.73
CA VAL A 96 10.46 -5.11 7.37
C VAL A 96 11.54 -4.31 8.11
N ALA A 97 11.39 -2.98 8.22
CA ALA A 97 12.33 -2.15 8.95
C ALA A 97 12.43 -2.51 10.44
N GLN A 98 11.29 -2.86 11.08
CA GLN A 98 11.31 -3.31 12.48
C GLN A 98 12.05 -4.62 12.64
N MET A 99 11.83 -5.60 11.76
CA MET A 99 12.59 -6.85 11.78
C MET A 99 14.08 -6.59 11.54
N ALA A 100 14.45 -5.85 10.50
CA ALA A 100 15.82 -5.48 10.17
C ALA A 100 16.56 -4.85 11.36
N LYS A 101 15.91 -3.93 12.07
CA LYS A 101 16.48 -3.27 13.25
C LYS A 101 16.87 -4.27 14.35
N HIS A 102 15.98 -5.21 14.65
CA HIS A 102 16.18 -6.16 15.75
C HIS A 102 17.05 -7.35 15.38
N MET A 103 17.17 -7.65 14.10
CA MET A 103 18.06 -8.71 13.58
C MET A 103 19.47 -8.21 13.24
N GLY A 104 19.74 -6.91 13.37
CA GLY A 104 21.09 -6.35 13.17
C GLY A 104 21.44 -6.05 11.72
N HIS A 105 20.43 -5.72 10.88
CA HIS A 105 20.59 -5.29 9.49
C HIS A 105 20.41 -3.77 9.34
N PRO A 106 21.38 -2.93 9.73
CA PRO A 106 21.21 -1.48 9.81
C PRO A 106 20.94 -0.80 8.46
N GLU A 107 21.51 -1.30 7.38
CA GLU A 107 21.31 -0.74 6.04
C GLU A 107 19.88 -1.00 5.54
N ASP A 108 19.36 -2.20 5.78
CA ASP A 108 17.97 -2.53 5.46
C ASP A 108 17.00 -1.74 6.34
N HIS A 109 17.28 -1.61 7.64
CA HIS A 109 16.48 -0.77 8.50
C HIS A 109 16.39 0.66 7.97
N LYS A 110 17.51 1.26 7.57
CA LYS A 110 17.54 2.61 7.00
C LYS A 110 16.72 2.70 5.72
N LYS A 111 16.92 1.77 4.79
CA LYS A 111 16.20 1.70 3.52
C LYS A 111 14.70 1.60 3.71
N TYR A 112 14.24 0.65 4.51
CA TYR A 112 12.82 0.39 4.66
C TYR A 112 12.10 1.41 5.54
N ILE A 113 12.74 1.98 6.55
CA ILE A 113 12.14 3.05 7.35
C ILE A 113 11.98 4.36 6.54
N GLU A 114 12.86 4.60 5.57
CA GLU A 114 12.70 5.68 4.62
C GLU A 114 11.49 5.44 3.71
N ARG A 115 11.40 4.24 3.10
CA ARG A 115 10.26 3.84 2.27
C ARG A 115 8.93 3.84 3.02
N ALA A 116 8.93 3.48 4.29
CA ALA A 116 7.75 3.56 5.14
C ALA A 116 7.14 4.97 5.24
N SER A 117 7.90 6.01 4.92
CA SER A 117 7.43 7.39 4.86
C SER A 117 6.77 7.78 3.53
N ASN A 118 6.78 6.90 2.54
CA ASN A 118 6.38 7.18 1.16
C ASN A 118 4.89 7.46 0.99
N TRP A 119 4.02 7.00 1.91
CA TRP A 119 2.61 7.38 1.91
C TRP A 119 2.40 8.90 1.84
N LYS A 120 3.36 9.70 2.36
CA LYS A 120 3.33 11.16 2.34
C LYS A 120 3.36 11.73 0.93
N ASN A 121 3.85 10.97 -0.06
CA ASN A 121 3.87 11.38 -1.46
C ASN A 121 2.47 11.49 -2.07
N LEU A 122 1.49 10.82 -1.46
CA LEU A 122 0.09 10.93 -1.84
C LEU A 122 -0.73 11.86 -0.93
N LEU A 123 -0.15 12.45 0.12
CA LEU A 123 -0.85 13.39 0.98
C LEU A 123 -0.95 14.76 0.30
N LYS A 124 -2.11 15.06 -0.24
CA LYS A 124 -2.44 16.36 -0.84
C LYS A 124 -3.01 17.29 0.24
N LYS A 125 -2.12 18.11 0.80
CA LYS A 125 -2.39 18.91 2.01
C LYS A 125 -3.47 19.98 1.86
N ASP A 126 -3.78 20.38 0.63
CA ASP A 126 -4.77 21.42 0.30
C ASP A 126 -6.07 20.82 -0.25
N GLN A 127 -6.17 19.49 -0.35
CA GLN A 127 -7.38 18.84 -0.82
C GLN A 127 -8.52 19.06 0.16
N ARG A 128 -9.67 19.45 -0.38
CA ARG A 128 -10.95 19.55 0.34
C ARG A 128 -11.91 18.49 -0.18
N SER A 129 -12.94 18.24 0.61
CA SER A 129 -14.03 17.36 0.24
C SER A 129 -15.37 18.00 0.56
N ALA A 130 -16.37 17.70 -0.26
CA ALA A 130 -17.73 18.18 -0.08
C ALA A 130 -18.72 17.01 -0.07
N ILE A 131 -19.77 17.12 0.76
CA ILE A 131 -20.87 16.17 0.80
C ILE A 131 -22.12 16.91 0.34
N ASN A 132 -22.74 16.42 -0.73
CA ASN A 132 -23.93 17.07 -1.33
C ASN A 132 -23.73 18.57 -1.63
N GLY A 133 -22.53 18.93 -2.09
CA GLY A 133 -22.16 20.32 -2.41
C GLY A 133 -21.82 21.18 -1.20
N THR A 134 -21.86 20.62 -0.01
CA THR A 134 -21.50 21.34 1.23
C THR A 134 -20.05 21.01 1.62
N ASP A 135 -19.18 22.01 1.73
CA ASP A 135 -17.81 21.84 2.21
C ASP A 135 -17.82 21.27 3.64
N THR A 136 -17.11 20.18 3.83
CA THR A 136 -17.02 19.49 5.13
C THR A 136 -16.13 20.20 6.13
N GLY A 137 -15.31 21.17 5.69
CA GLY A 137 -14.30 21.85 6.51
C GLY A 137 -13.01 21.08 6.70
N PHE A 138 -12.95 19.79 6.35
CA PHE A 138 -11.72 19.00 6.43
C PHE A 138 -10.79 19.30 5.26
N VAL A 139 -9.49 19.31 5.55
CA VAL A 139 -8.43 19.65 4.60
C VAL A 139 -7.27 18.69 4.75
N GLY A 140 -6.79 18.18 3.61
CA GLY A 140 -5.68 17.25 3.56
C GLY A 140 -6.17 15.80 3.48
N PHE A 141 -6.00 15.22 2.30
CA PHE A 141 -6.41 13.84 2.01
C PHE A 141 -5.34 13.13 1.21
N LEU A 142 -5.33 11.80 1.29
CA LEU A 142 -4.55 10.97 0.38
C LEU A 142 -5.26 10.95 -0.96
N GLU A 143 -4.54 11.36 -2.00
CA GLU A 143 -5.04 11.45 -3.36
C GLU A 143 -4.11 10.73 -4.33
N PRO A 144 -4.65 10.11 -5.38
CA PRO A 144 -3.84 9.43 -6.37
C PRO A 144 -3.03 10.41 -7.22
N ARG A 145 -1.91 9.92 -7.71
CA ARG A 145 -1.04 10.65 -8.64
C ARG A 145 -0.75 9.80 -9.87
N TYR A 146 -0.58 10.47 -11.00
CA TYR A 146 -0.14 9.85 -12.24
C TYR A 146 1.38 9.62 -12.29
N LEU A 147 1.84 8.81 -13.26
CA LEU A 147 3.26 8.58 -13.56
C LEU A 147 4.06 9.87 -13.74
N ASN A 148 3.44 10.87 -14.32
CA ASN A 148 4.05 12.20 -14.51
C ASN A 148 4.07 13.04 -13.23
N ARG A 149 3.65 12.47 -12.09
CA ARG A 149 3.57 13.08 -10.77
C ARG A 149 2.52 14.19 -10.61
N THR A 150 1.64 14.39 -11.57
CA THR A 150 0.48 15.27 -11.37
C THR A 150 -0.58 14.56 -10.53
N TRP A 151 -1.41 15.33 -9.84
CA TRP A 151 -2.52 14.80 -9.06
C TRP A 151 -3.65 14.34 -9.99
N ALA A 152 -4.18 13.17 -9.75
CA ALA A 152 -5.46 12.78 -10.29
C ALA A 152 -6.57 13.58 -9.59
N ARG A 153 -7.63 13.89 -10.32
CA ARG A 153 -8.71 14.72 -9.79
C ARG A 153 -9.84 13.82 -9.30
N HIS A 154 -9.73 13.38 -8.07
CA HIS A 154 -10.79 12.68 -7.36
C HIS A 154 -11.26 13.53 -6.18
N ASP A 155 -12.56 13.52 -5.90
CA ASP A 155 -13.05 13.99 -4.62
C ASP A 155 -12.74 12.90 -3.57
N PRO A 156 -12.24 13.24 -2.38
CA PRO A 156 -11.98 12.26 -1.32
C PRO A 156 -13.16 11.38 -0.91
N ILE A 157 -14.40 11.78 -1.24
CA ILE A 157 -15.62 11.00 -1.03
C ILE A 157 -15.80 9.89 -2.09
N PHE A 158 -15.04 9.91 -3.19
CA PHE A 158 -15.11 8.88 -4.22
C PHE A 158 -14.88 7.50 -3.59
N CYS A 159 -15.61 6.50 -4.02
CA CYS A 159 -15.69 5.17 -3.41
C CYS A 159 -16.46 5.11 -2.08
N SER A 160 -17.14 6.18 -1.70
CA SER A 160 -18.00 6.18 -0.52
C SER A 160 -19.45 5.82 -0.87
N PRO A 161 -20.16 5.07 -0.01
CA PRO A 161 -21.59 4.83 -0.17
C PRO A 161 -22.43 6.12 -0.22
N LEU A 162 -21.91 7.24 0.30
CA LEU A 162 -22.59 8.53 0.31
C LEU A 162 -22.84 9.11 -1.10
N ILE A 163 -22.12 8.65 -2.11
CA ILE A 163 -22.29 9.08 -3.51
C ILE A 163 -22.89 8.00 -4.40
N GLY A 164 -23.47 6.95 -3.79
CA GLY A 164 -24.10 5.87 -4.54
C GLY A 164 -23.14 4.78 -5.02
N HIS A 165 -21.87 4.87 -4.70
CA HIS A 165 -20.93 3.76 -4.88
C HIS A 165 -21.04 2.78 -3.71
N GLU A 166 -21.23 1.50 -4.03
CA GLU A 166 -21.26 0.47 -2.99
C GLU A 166 -19.89 0.29 -2.36
N SER A 167 -18.85 0.25 -3.15
CA SER A 167 -17.42 0.24 -2.76
C SER A 167 -16.57 0.16 -4.02
N CYS A 168 -15.41 0.79 -4.04
CA CYS A 168 -14.43 0.54 -5.10
C CYS A 168 -13.89 -0.89 -5.12
N TYR A 169 -14.06 -1.64 -4.04
CA TYR A 169 -13.73 -3.06 -3.97
C TYR A 169 -14.55 -3.91 -4.94
N LEU A 170 -15.84 -3.57 -5.12
CA LEU A 170 -16.75 -4.30 -6.00
C LEU A 170 -16.73 -3.77 -7.45
N ASP A 171 -16.04 -2.66 -7.68
CA ASP A 171 -15.89 -2.08 -9.00
C ASP A 171 -14.68 -2.70 -9.71
N PRO A 172 -14.85 -3.50 -10.76
CA PRO A 172 -13.74 -4.11 -11.50
C PRO A 172 -12.84 -3.07 -12.16
N ASP A 173 -13.37 -1.91 -12.52
CA ASP A 173 -12.59 -0.79 -13.06
C ASP A 173 -11.90 0.03 -11.97
N GLY A 174 -12.22 -0.26 -10.73
CA GLY A 174 -11.63 0.10 -9.46
C GLY A 174 -11.14 1.53 -9.29
N GLY A 175 -11.55 2.15 -8.19
CA GLY A 175 -11.01 3.44 -7.79
C GLY A 175 -9.62 3.36 -7.13
N PRO A 176 -9.11 4.49 -6.65
CA PRO A 176 -7.78 4.57 -6.06
C PRO A 176 -7.67 3.89 -4.69
N THR A 177 -8.79 3.59 -4.05
CA THR A 177 -8.86 3.01 -2.70
C THR A 177 -9.61 1.69 -2.71
N TYR A 178 -9.15 0.77 -1.84
CA TYR A 178 -9.68 -0.60 -1.78
C TYR A 178 -10.97 -0.70 -0.98
N GLU A 179 -10.99 -0.11 0.21
CA GLU A 179 -11.98 -0.38 1.24
C GLU A 179 -12.94 0.78 1.49
N GLY A 180 -13.00 1.73 0.57
CA GLY A 180 -13.83 2.91 0.69
C GLY A 180 -13.18 4.14 0.06
N SER A 181 -13.34 5.28 0.69
CA SER A 181 -12.82 6.56 0.20
C SER A 181 -11.55 6.99 0.91
N SER A 182 -10.89 8.03 0.40
CA SER A 182 -9.74 8.68 1.06
C SER A 182 -10.03 9.16 2.48
N TRP A 183 -11.28 9.34 2.85
CA TRP A 183 -11.70 9.64 4.22
C TRP A 183 -11.23 8.61 5.24
N LEU A 184 -11.18 7.33 4.87
CA LEU A 184 -10.75 6.26 5.78
C LEU A 184 -9.26 6.30 6.12
N TYR A 185 -8.46 6.96 5.29
CA TYR A 185 -7.01 7.00 5.46
C TYR A 185 -6.50 8.31 6.05
N THR A 186 -7.31 9.36 6.09
CA THR A 186 -6.86 10.72 6.38
C THR A 186 -7.66 11.44 7.47
N THR A 187 -8.60 10.77 8.04
CA THR A 187 -9.33 11.23 9.24
C THR A 187 -8.93 10.43 10.46
#